data_90eb8ad4428bff8caa837d07cedfc2ba
#
_entry.id   90eb8ad4428bff8caa837d07cedfc2ba
#
_cell.length_a   1.000
_cell.length_b   1.000
_cell.length_c   1.000
_cell.angle_alpha   90.00
_cell.angle_beta   90.00
_cell.angle_gamma   90.00
#
_symmetry.space_group_name_H-M   'P 1'
#
loop_
_entity.id
_entity.type
_entity.pdbx_description
1 polymer ?
#
loop_
_entity_poly.entity_id
_entity_poly.type
_entity_poly.pdbx_seq_one_letter_code
_entity_poly.pdbx_strand_id
1 'polypeptide(L)'
;MSRTTGGTAAVPAGFAVPLSFTDGLGAGVGRGLTLGGGGTWFVAWQVGYLHTLARAGIHLSGADRIVGTSAGSVVAAAITRGRLRWMYLQAELAALSPKLMGRVTNIVLPSTPSTASQALAFRTYVDAADAEPATIKAIGRAAREARAHSGRMVLRDFALLLGMAWPSDAVWMTCVDTDSGERCVTTRATGVHASTGAAASSAVPGIFEPQMIAGRTCMDGGVSGTGVHLDLLAGAGRAVVLSLYADATLEKMLDGRKGMLTLQVGDLTRDLDALEHSGTKVFFRAPDHAGMPPEMLMDPTRVPEAFRLGIRQARDDMVELGKFWNSAGPTTSA
;
A
#
# COMPACT_ATOMS: atom_id res chain seq x y z
N MET A 1 -8.62 29.50 29.89
CA MET A 1 -8.67 28.06 29.65
C MET A 1 -8.16 27.81 28.22
N SER A 2 -6.89 27.49 28.09
CA SER A 2 -6.21 27.27 26.83
C SER A 2 -6.48 25.81 26.39
N ARG A 3 -7.13 25.60 25.23
CA ARG A 3 -7.26 24.30 24.62
C ARG A 3 -5.91 23.87 24.06
N THR A 4 -5.26 22.95 24.75
CA THR A 4 -4.14 22.20 24.15
C THR A 4 -4.72 21.29 23.08
N THR A 5 -4.59 21.70 21.82
CA THR A 5 -4.78 20.85 20.65
C THR A 5 -3.73 19.75 20.72
N GLY A 6 -4.17 18.49 20.87
CA GLY A 6 -3.31 17.33 20.77
C GLY A 6 -2.59 17.36 19.42
N GLY A 7 -1.28 17.60 19.47
CA GLY A 7 -0.45 17.67 18.28
C GLY A 7 -0.39 16.27 17.65
N THR A 8 -0.93 16.13 16.44
CA THR A 8 -0.53 15.05 15.54
C THR A 8 0.98 15.13 15.38
N ALA A 9 1.70 14.05 15.69
CA ALA A 9 3.13 14.01 15.47
C ALA A 9 3.42 14.44 14.03
N ALA A 10 4.07 15.58 13.86
CA ALA A 10 4.40 16.10 12.54
C ALA A 10 5.40 15.13 11.88
N VAL A 11 5.17 14.79 10.60
CA VAL A 11 6.20 14.10 9.81
C VAL A 11 7.46 14.96 9.87
N PRO A 12 8.61 14.39 10.30
CA PRO A 12 9.83 15.16 10.43
C PRO A 12 10.14 15.96 9.16
N ALA A 13 10.65 17.18 9.34
CA ALA A 13 11.03 18.03 8.22
C ALA A 13 12.05 17.29 7.34
N GLY A 14 11.68 17.03 6.08
CA GLY A 14 12.57 16.35 5.14
C GLY A 14 12.04 15.08 4.51
N PHE A 15 10.76 14.69 4.74
CA PHE A 15 10.10 13.64 3.98
C PHE A 15 10.61 12.20 4.24
N ALA A 16 11.89 12.00 4.57
CA ALA A 16 12.40 10.71 5.01
C ALA A 16 11.93 10.42 6.44
N VAL A 17 11.33 9.24 6.63
CA VAL A 17 10.86 8.77 7.93
C VAL A 17 11.47 7.41 8.21
N PRO A 18 12.48 7.31 9.10
CA PRO A 18 13.04 6.02 9.50
C PRO A 18 11.97 5.09 10.05
N LEU A 19 12.12 3.78 9.85
CA LEU A 19 11.22 2.79 10.41
C LEU A 19 11.46 2.72 11.93
N SER A 20 10.42 2.97 12.73
CA SER A 20 10.52 2.96 14.18
C SER A 20 9.17 2.72 14.85
N PHE A 21 9.06 1.67 15.64
CA PHE A 21 7.87 1.39 16.45
C PHE A 21 7.88 2.13 17.80
N THR A 22 8.98 2.76 18.17
CA THR A 22 9.15 3.47 19.45
C THR A 22 8.87 4.96 19.37
N ASP A 23 8.89 5.55 18.18
CA ASP A 23 8.67 6.99 17.99
C ASP A 23 7.21 7.41 18.16
N GLY A 24 6.30 6.43 18.30
CA GLY A 24 4.89 6.69 18.56
C GLY A 24 4.20 7.52 17.48
N LEU A 25 4.56 7.31 16.22
CA LEU A 25 4.00 8.08 15.09
C LEU A 25 2.48 7.99 15.00
N GLY A 26 1.88 6.90 15.50
CA GLY A 26 0.42 6.71 15.61
C GLY A 26 -0.22 7.34 16.83
N ALA A 27 0.55 7.99 17.72
CA ALA A 27 -0.01 8.61 18.92
C ALA A 27 -1.09 9.66 18.56
N GLY A 28 -2.23 9.57 19.23
CA GLY A 28 -3.40 10.42 18.94
C GLY A 28 -4.27 9.95 17.75
N VAL A 29 -3.88 8.92 17.02
CA VAL A 29 -4.70 8.26 16.01
C VAL A 29 -5.66 7.30 16.69
N GLY A 30 -6.96 7.56 16.64
CA GLY A 30 -7.97 6.66 17.20
C GLY A 30 -8.13 5.38 16.38
N ARG A 31 -8.21 5.54 15.05
CA ARG A 31 -8.40 4.45 14.08
C ARG A 31 -7.43 4.58 12.92
N GLY A 32 -6.58 3.58 12.74
CA GLY A 32 -5.65 3.46 11.63
C GLY A 32 -6.12 2.43 10.60
N LEU A 33 -5.71 2.64 9.35
CA LEU A 33 -5.86 1.68 8.27
C LEU A 33 -4.54 1.62 7.50
N THR A 34 -3.97 0.44 7.30
CA THR A 34 -2.87 0.27 6.35
C THR A 34 -3.30 -0.61 5.18
N LEU A 35 -2.93 -0.17 3.99
CA LEU A 35 -3.24 -0.79 2.71
C LEU A 35 -1.91 -1.10 2.01
N GLY A 36 -1.53 -2.38 1.98
CA GLY A 36 -0.27 -2.82 1.40
C GLY A 36 -0.23 -2.77 -0.11
N GLY A 37 0.97 -2.94 -0.65
CA GLY A 37 1.25 -3.12 -2.08
C GLY A 37 0.82 -4.50 -2.58
N GLY A 38 0.76 -4.68 -3.91
CA GLY A 38 0.41 -5.97 -4.53
C GLY A 38 -0.19 -5.85 -5.93
N GLY A 39 0.15 -4.81 -6.65
CA GLY A 39 -0.24 -4.61 -8.05
C GLY A 39 -1.75 -4.52 -8.28
N THR A 40 -2.17 -4.70 -9.52
CA THR A 40 -3.59 -4.62 -9.92
C THR A 40 -4.43 -5.74 -9.29
N TRP A 41 -3.83 -6.89 -9.03
CA TRP A 41 -4.47 -8.00 -8.34
C TRP A 41 -4.93 -7.59 -6.93
N PHE A 42 -4.05 -6.97 -6.16
CA PHE A 42 -4.38 -6.58 -4.80
C PHE A 42 -5.28 -5.33 -4.73
N VAL A 43 -5.18 -4.41 -5.71
CA VAL A 43 -6.20 -3.35 -5.88
C VAL A 43 -7.59 -3.95 -6.00
N ALA A 44 -7.76 -4.97 -6.84
CA ALA A 44 -9.07 -5.60 -7.04
C ALA A 44 -9.59 -6.29 -5.78
N TRP A 45 -8.71 -7.01 -5.06
CA TRP A 45 -9.05 -7.61 -3.78
C TRP A 45 -9.46 -6.57 -2.75
N GLN A 46 -8.66 -5.51 -2.55
CA GLN A 46 -8.97 -4.42 -1.62
C GLN A 46 -10.30 -3.74 -1.96
N VAL A 47 -10.55 -3.48 -3.22
CA VAL A 47 -11.82 -2.86 -3.69
C VAL A 47 -13.02 -3.74 -3.39
N GLY A 48 -12.94 -5.04 -3.68
CA GLY A 48 -13.99 -6.01 -3.37
C GLY A 48 -14.25 -6.10 -1.86
N TYR A 49 -13.17 -6.16 -1.08
CA TYR A 49 -13.21 -6.24 0.38
C TYR A 49 -13.80 -4.97 1.01
N LEU A 50 -13.23 -3.82 0.72
CA LEU A 50 -13.63 -2.53 1.30
C LEU A 50 -15.05 -2.11 0.90
N HIS A 51 -15.44 -2.35 -0.36
CA HIS A 51 -16.80 -2.03 -0.82
C HIS A 51 -17.85 -2.91 -0.15
N THR A 52 -17.57 -4.21 0.01
CA THR A 52 -18.50 -5.13 0.70
C THR A 52 -18.67 -4.75 2.16
N LEU A 53 -17.60 -4.39 2.88
CA LEU A 53 -17.67 -3.86 4.25
C LEU A 53 -18.46 -2.55 4.32
N ALA A 54 -18.21 -1.61 3.39
CA ALA A 54 -18.93 -0.34 3.35
C ALA A 54 -20.44 -0.54 3.13
N ARG A 55 -20.84 -1.53 2.32
CA ARG A 55 -22.25 -1.93 2.14
C ARG A 55 -22.86 -2.48 3.42
N ALA A 56 -22.09 -3.06 4.30
CA ALA A 56 -22.50 -3.51 5.64
C ALA A 56 -22.39 -2.41 6.72
N GLY A 57 -22.11 -1.16 6.34
CA GLY A 57 -21.99 -0.04 7.27
C GLY A 57 -20.62 0.11 7.94
N ILE A 58 -19.61 -0.66 7.51
CA ILE A 58 -18.26 -0.60 8.06
C ILE A 58 -17.40 0.24 7.11
N HIS A 59 -17.24 1.52 7.45
CA HIS A 59 -16.55 2.50 6.58
C HIS A 59 -15.11 2.72 7.04
N LEU A 60 -14.17 1.90 6.52
CA LEU A 60 -12.74 2.04 6.84
C LEU A 60 -12.12 3.32 6.25
N SER A 61 -12.77 3.95 5.25
CA SER A 61 -12.37 5.27 4.73
C SER A 61 -12.47 6.40 5.77
N GLY A 62 -13.16 6.18 6.88
CA GLY A 62 -13.24 7.09 8.03
C GLY A 62 -12.10 6.90 9.05
N ALA A 63 -11.01 6.24 8.70
CA ALA A 63 -9.81 6.18 9.53
C ALA A 63 -9.18 7.56 9.72
N ASP A 64 -8.63 7.80 10.91
CA ASP A 64 -7.93 9.05 11.24
C ASP A 64 -6.54 9.09 10.55
N ARG A 65 -5.99 7.90 10.23
CA ARG A 65 -4.80 7.75 9.38
C ARG A 65 -4.94 6.53 8.47
N ILE A 66 -4.64 6.74 7.19
CA ILE A 66 -4.61 5.70 6.15
C ILE A 66 -3.22 5.68 5.53
N VAL A 67 -2.47 4.63 5.79
CA VAL A 67 -1.16 4.39 5.20
C VAL A 67 -1.33 3.54 3.95
N GLY A 68 -0.92 4.04 2.80
CA GLY A 68 -1.01 3.33 1.53
C GLY A 68 0.36 3.10 0.90
N THR A 69 0.60 1.90 0.41
CA THR A 69 1.82 1.52 -0.31
C THR A 69 1.44 0.97 -1.67
N SER A 70 2.05 1.46 -2.76
CA SER A 70 1.82 0.93 -4.11
C SER A 70 0.31 0.85 -4.45
N ALA A 71 -0.22 -0.33 -4.72
CA ALA A 71 -1.66 -0.58 -4.89
C ALA A 71 -2.51 0.09 -3.79
N GLY A 72 -2.08 -0.02 -2.54
CA GLY A 72 -2.77 0.57 -1.39
C GLY A 72 -2.78 2.09 -1.40
N SER A 73 -1.77 2.76 -1.96
CA SER A 73 -1.74 4.22 -2.09
C SER A 73 -2.84 4.73 -3.05
N VAL A 74 -3.07 4.00 -4.13
CA VAL A 74 -4.15 4.27 -5.09
C VAL A 74 -5.51 4.07 -4.44
N VAL A 75 -5.69 2.95 -3.73
CA VAL A 75 -6.95 2.65 -3.03
C VAL A 75 -7.19 3.67 -1.90
N ALA A 76 -6.19 4.02 -1.08
CA ALA A 76 -6.28 5.03 -0.03
C ALA A 76 -6.79 6.38 -0.56
N ALA A 77 -6.19 6.86 -1.65
CA ALA A 77 -6.62 8.09 -2.29
C ALA A 77 -8.03 8.00 -2.88
N ALA A 78 -8.40 6.87 -3.45
CA ALA A 78 -9.71 6.69 -4.07
C ALA A 78 -10.84 6.61 -3.03
N ILE A 79 -10.65 5.85 -1.94
CA ILE A 79 -11.69 5.67 -0.90
C ILE A 79 -11.97 6.99 -0.17
N THR A 80 -10.94 7.78 0.12
CA THR A 80 -11.08 9.08 0.79
C THR A 80 -11.72 10.15 -0.11
N ARG A 81 -11.74 9.93 -1.43
CA ARG A 81 -12.46 10.75 -2.42
C ARG A 81 -13.88 10.24 -2.73
N GLY A 82 -14.35 9.20 -2.03
CA GLY A 82 -15.65 8.59 -2.30
C GLY A 82 -15.72 7.82 -3.62
N ARG A 83 -14.57 7.45 -4.21
CA ARG A 83 -14.51 6.74 -5.51
C ARG A 83 -14.56 5.23 -5.39
N LEU A 84 -14.70 4.68 -4.18
CA LEU A 84 -14.73 3.22 -3.96
C LEU A 84 -15.81 2.52 -4.79
N ARG A 85 -17.03 3.08 -4.84
CA ARG A 85 -18.13 2.53 -5.66
C ARG A 85 -17.78 2.51 -7.15
N TRP A 86 -17.13 3.56 -7.64
CA TRP A 86 -16.69 3.63 -9.03
C TRP A 86 -15.65 2.54 -9.33
N MET A 87 -14.63 2.39 -8.49
CA MET A 87 -13.64 1.31 -8.62
C MET A 87 -14.28 -0.07 -8.57
N TYR A 88 -15.25 -0.27 -7.68
CA TYR A 88 -16.00 -1.52 -7.58
C TYR A 88 -16.72 -1.85 -8.89
N LEU A 89 -17.44 -0.89 -9.49
CA LEU A 89 -18.14 -1.09 -10.77
C LEU A 89 -17.15 -1.41 -11.91
N GLN A 90 -15.98 -0.79 -11.92
CA GLN A 90 -14.92 -1.11 -12.89
C GLN A 90 -14.42 -2.55 -12.72
N ALA A 91 -14.14 -2.97 -11.48
CA ALA A 91 -13.69 -4.32 -11.18
C ALA A 91 -14.78 -5.37 -11.48
N GLU A 92 -16.05 -5.07 -11.20
CA GLU A 92 -17.19 -5.93 -11.51
C GLU A 92 -17.35 -6.09 -13.03
N LEU A 93 -17.26 -5.00 -13.80
CA LEU A 93 -17.31 -5.03 -15.25
C LEU A 93 -16.12 -5.83 -15.82
N ALA A 94 -14.92 -5.67 -15.27
CA ALA A 94 -13.76 -6.47 -15.63
C ALA A 94 -13.98 -7.96 -15.35
N ALA A 95 -14.64 -8.28 -14.23
CA ALA A 95 -14.95 -9.65 -13.85
C ALA A 95 -16.01 -10.32 -14.74
N LEU A 96 -16.92 -9.54 -15.31
CA LEU A 96 -17.96 -10.03 -16.22
C LEU A 96 -17.47 -10.17 -17.67
N SER A 97 -16.59 -9.28 -18.11
CA SER A 97 -16.07 -9.28 -19.49
C SER A 97 -14.62 -8.80 -19.56
N PRO A 98 -13.64 -9.66 -19.25
CA PRO A 98 -12.21 -9.30 -19.31
C PRO A 98 -11.77 -8.75 -20.67
N LYS A 99 -12.34 -9.28 -21.77
CA LYS A 99 -12.03 -8.82 -23.14
C LYS A 99 -12.58 -7.42 -23.45
N LEU A 100 -13.72 -7.06 -22.87
CA LEU A 100 -14.33 -5.74 -23.04
C LEU A 100 -13.56 -4.69 -22.26
N MET A 101 -13.10 -5.02 -21.05
CA MET A 101 -12.29 -4.12 -20.23
C MET A 101 -10.96 -3.74 -20.86
N GLY A 102 -10.27 -4.67 -21.52
CA GLY A 102 -9.06 -4.35 -22.28
C GLY A 102 -9.27 -3.35 -23.42
N ARG A 103 -10.54 -3.13 -23.84
CA ARG A 103 -10.91 -2.13 -24.87
C ARG A 103 -11.43 -0.81 -24.29
N VAL A 104 -12.02 -0.85 -23.09
CA VAL A 104 -12.68 0.31 -22.44
C VAL A 104 -11.72 1.04 -21.50
N THR A 105 -10.85 0.32 -20.82
CA THR A 105 -9.78 0.94 -20.02
C THR A 105 -8.56 1.10 -20.91
N ASN A 106 -8.38 2.26 -21.51
CA ASN A 106 -7.10 2.68 -22.10
C ASN A 106 -5.96 2.80 -21.07
N ILE A 107 -6.20 2.41 -19.83
CA ILE A 107 -5.21 2.27 -18.78
C ILE A 107 -4.64 0.86 -18.90
N VAL A 108 -3.92 0.60 -19.97
CA VAL A 108 -3.03 -0.58 -20.04
C VAL A 108 -1.80 -0.19 -19.22
N LEU A 109 -1.88 -0.42 -17.90
CA LEU A 109 -0.69 -0.37 -17.08
C LEU A 109 0.25 -1.48 -17.58
N PRO A 110 1.53 -1.16 -17.84
CA PRO A 110 2.51 -2.19 -18.19
C PRO A 110 2.54 -3.26 -17.09
N SER A 111 2.43 -4.51 -17.48
CA SER A 111 2.37 -5.63 -16.55
C SER A 111 3.70 -6.37 -16.44
N THR A 112 4.59 -6.17 -17.41
CA THR A 112 5.87 -6.89 -17.49
C THR A 112 6.98 -6.00 -18.04
N PRO A 113 8.24 -6.28 -17.65
CA PRO A 113 9.40 -5.65 -18.28
C PRO A 113 9.44 -5.92 -19.79
N SER A 114 9.77 -4.91 -20.58
CA SER A 114 9.83 -4.99 -22.05
C SER A 114 11.25 -4.99 -22.62
N THR A 115 12.26 -4.68 -21.79
CA THR A 115 13.69 -4.65 -22.17
C THR A 115 14.52 -5.47 -21.19
N ALA A 116 15.75 -5.81 -21.58
CA ALA A 116 16.68 -6.55 -20.72
C ALA A 116 17.03 -5.78 -19.43
N SER A 117 17.20 -4.45 -19.50
CA SER A 117 17.48 -3.62 -18.32
C SER A 117 16.27 -3.55 -17.36
N GLN A 118 15.07 -3.47 -17.89
CA GLN A 118 13.85 -3.53 -17.10
C GLN A 118 13.68 -4.89 -16.43
N ALA A 119 13.91 -5.98 -17.15
CA ALA A 119 13.86 -7.33 -16.60
C ALA A 119 14.92 -7.55 -15.51
N LEU A 120 16.12 -6.96 -15.68
CA LEU A 120 17.17 -7.00 -14.65
C LEU A 120 16.70 -6.26 -13.38
N ALA A 121 16.21 -5.02 -13.51
CA ALA A 121 15.74 -4.23 -12.36
C ALA A 121 14.59 -4.91 -11.63
N PHE A 122 13.63 -5.47 -12.39
CA PHE A 122 12.49 -6.20 -11.80
C PHE A 122 12.97 -7.44 -11.03
N ARG A 123 13.87 -8.25 -11.62
CA ARG A 123 14.45 -9.41 -10.93
C ARG A 123 15.28 -8.99 -9.72
N THR A 124 16.08 -7.91 -9.80
CA THR A 124 16.85 -7.40 -8.66
C THR A 124 15.94 -7.12 -7.46
N TYR A 125 14.70 -6.66 -7.70
CA TYR A 125 13.71 -6.45 -6.65
C TYR A 125 13.02 -7.76 -6.22
N VAL A 126 12.50 -8.54 -7.18
CA VAL A 126 11.74 -9.76 -6.89
C VAL A 126 12.59 -10.80 -6.15
N ASP A 127 13.85 -10.96 -6.54
CA ASP A 127 14.77 -11.94 -5.95
C ASP A 127 15.48 -11.42 -4.68
N ALA A 128 15.23 -10.17 -4.28
CA ALA A 128 15.82 -9.60 -3.07
C ALA A 128 15.30 -10.35 -1.82
N ALA A 129 16.25 -10.88 -1.04
CA ALA A 129 15.93 -11.70 0.12
C ALA A 129 15.78 -10.90 1.42
N ASP A 130 16.13 -9.62 1.43
CA ASP A 130 16.11 -8.74 2.60
C ASP A 130 15.92 -7.28 2.21
N ALA A 131 15.62 -6.44 3.22
CA ALA A 131 15.49 -5.00 3.10
C ALA A 131 16.72 -4.24 3.65
N GLU A 132 17.89 -4.86 3.62
CA GLU A 132 19.13 -4.21 4.07
C GLU A 132 19.46 -2.98 3.21
N PRO A 133 20.05 -1.92 3.78
CA PRO A 133 20.34 -0.68 3.05
C PRO A 133 21.15 -0.88 1.76
N ALA A 134 22.04 -1.86 1.72
CA ALA A 134 22.83 -2.19 0.53
C ALA A 134 21.95 -2.80 -0.57
N THR A 135 21.04 -3.69 -0.20
CA THR A 135 20.06 -4.34 -1.10
C THR A 135 19.12 -3.28 -1.68
N ILE A 136 18.53 -2.43 -0.86
CA ILE A 136 17.63 -1.36 -1.29
C ILE A 136 18.34 -0.40 -2.27
N LYS A 137 19.58 0.01 -1.98
CA LYS A 137 20.38 0.86 -2.88
C LYS A 137 20.71 0.18 -4.21
N ALA A 138 20.93 -1.13 -4.19
CA ALA A 138 21.15 -1.90 -5.44
C ALA A 138 19.89 -1.92 -6.30
N ILE A 139 18.72 -2.14 -5.70
CA ILE A 139 17.42 -2.07 -6.36
C ILE A 139 17.21 -0.66 -6.93
N GLY A 140 17.48 0.40 -6.15
CA GLY A 140 17.34 1.80 -6.58
C GLY A 140 18.20 2.14 -7.80
N ARG A 141 19.46 1.69 -7.82
CA ARG A 141 20.33 1.86 -9.01
C ARG A 141 19.75 1.18 -10.24
N ALA A 142 19.35 -0.09 -10.09
CA ALA A 142 18.77 -0.86 -11.19
C ALA A 142 17.47 -0.22 -11.71
N ALA A 143 16.61 0.31 -10.82
CA ALA A 143 15.38 1.00 -11.19
C ALA A 143 15.65 2.26 -12.03
N ARG A 144 16.66 3.07 -11.69
CA ARG A 144 17.06 4.26 -12.48
C ARG A 144 17.64 3.91 -13.83
N GLU A 145 18.45 2.85 -13.90
CA GLU A 145 19.10 2.39 -15.14
C GLU A 145 18.11 1.71 -16.10
N ALA A 146 16.98 1.22 -15.59
CA ALA A 146 16.02 0.42 -16.34
C ALA A 146 15.33 1.17 -17.48
N ARG A 147 15.29 2.52 -17.46
CA ARG A 147 14.52 3.36 -18.41
C ARG A 147 13.11 2.78 -18.62
N ALA A 148 12.42 2.54 -17.51
CA ALA A 148 11.09 1.94 -17.51
C ALA A 148 10.05 2.86 -18.17
N HIS A 149 8.80 2.42 -18.23
CA HIS A 149 7.72 3.17 -18.86
C HIS A 149 7.59 4.58 -18.26
N SER A 150 7.47 5.57 -19.16
CA SER A 150 7.59 6.97 -18.79
C SER A 150 6.58 7.36 -17.69
N GLY A 151 7.09 7.98 -16.65
CA GLY A 151 6.30 8.47 -15.52
C GLY A 151 5.17 9.42 -15.93
N ARG A 152 5.25 10.06 -17.10
CA ARG A 152 4.18 10.95 -17.62
C ARG A 152 2.88 10.22 -17.92
N MET A 153 2.93 8.98 -18.46
CA MET A 153 1.71 8.19 -18.71
C MET A 153 1.05 7.78 -17.39
N VAL A 154 1.85 7.27 -16.46
CA VAL A 154 1.38 6.86 -15.13
C VAL A 154 0.80 8.05 -14.36
N LEU A 155 1.49 9.20 -14.37
CA LEU A 155 1.00 10.43 -13.74
C LEU A 155 -0.32 10.91 -14.32
N ARG A 156 -0.48 10.87 -15.65
CA ARG A 156 -1.72 11.25 -16.32
C ARG A 156 -2.87 10.34 -15.89
N ASP A 157 -2.65 9.04 -15.88
CA ASP A 157 -3.67 8.07 -15.57
C ASP A 157 -4.06 8.13 -14.09
N PHE A 158 -3.10 8.33 -13.19
CA PHE A 158 -3.40 8.59 -11.79
C PHE A 158 -4.05 9.95 -11.56
N ALA A 159 -3.71 11.00 -12.33
CA ALA A 159 -4.40 12.28 -12.23
C ALA A 159 -5.87 12.18 -12.65
N LEU A 160 -6.20 11.40 -13.68
CA LEU A 160 -7.57 11.12 -14.08
C LEU A 160 -8.34 10.35 -12.99
N LEU A 161 -7.71 9.33 -12.41
CA LEU A 161 -8.30 8.50 -11.37
C LEU A 161 -8.39 9.23 -10.03
N LEU A 162 -7.30 9.83 -9.57
CA LEU A 162 -7.15 10.33 -8.20
C LEU A 162 -7.30 11.85 -8.11
N GLY A 163 -7.20 12.57 -9.21
CA GLY A 163 -7.11 14.03 -9.23
C GLY A 163 -5.76 14.55 -8.71
N MET A 164 -5.58 15.86 -8.75
CA MET A 164 -4.32 16.51 -8.39
C MET A 164 -4.24 16.87 -6.90
N ALA A 165 -5.31 17.40 -6.32
CA ALA A 165 -5.33 17.81 -4.91
C ALA A 165 -5.12 16.62 -3.98
N TRP A 166 -4.46 16.82 -2.82
CA TRP A 166 -4.32 15.78 -1.81
C TRP A 166 -5.69 15.42 -1.22
N PRO A 167 -6.07 14.12 -1.14
CA PRO A 167 -7.46 13.74 -0.88
C PRO A 167 -7.94 14.01 0.55
N SER A 168 -7.05 13.82 1.54
CA SER A 168 -7.34 13.98 2.97
C SER A 168 -6.03 14.05 3.75
N ASP A 169 -6.02 14.77 4.88
CA ASP A 169 -4.87 14.77 5.81
C ASP A 169 -4.61 13.40 6.42
N ALA A 170 -5.63 12.54 6.46
CA ALA A 170 -5.50 11.16 6.91
C ALA A 170 -4.64 10.29 5.98
N VAL A 171 -4.47 10.65 4.69
CA VAL A 171 -3.76 9.82 3.72
C VAL A 171 -2.26 10.07 3.76
N TRP A 172 -1.53 9.00 4.01
CA TRP A 172 -0.07 8.93 3.97
C TRP A 172 0.33 7.87 2.94
N MET A 173 1.22 8.21 2.01
CA MET A 173 1.71 7.29 0.99
C MET A 173 3.20 7.09 1.17
N THR A 174 3.67 5.85 1.06
CA THR A 174 5.07 5.49 1.25
C THR A 174 5.78 5.29 -0.07
N CYS A 175 7.03 5.68 -0.17
CA CYS A 175 7.94 5.40 -1.28
C CYS A 175 9.37 5.29 -0.74
N VAL A 176 10.33 4.95 -1.58
CA VAL A 176 11.73 4.76 -1.19
C VAL A 176 12.64 5.57 -2.10
N ASP A 177 13.54 6.35 -1.51
CA ASP A 177 14.57 7.09 -2.25
C ASP A 177 15.56 6.11 -2.89
N THR A 178 15.74 6.22 -4.19
CA THR A 178 16.61 5.31 -4.97
C THR A 178 18.09 5.46 -4.68
N ASP A 179 18.53 6.61 -4.16
CA ASP A 179 19.93 6.92 -3.88
C ASP A 179 20.33 6.55 -2.45
N SER A 180 19.54 7.02 -1.49
CA SER A 180 19.82 6.78 -0.07
C SER A 180 19.28 5.44 0.44
N GLY A 181 18.23 4.89 -0.19
CA GLY A 181 17.47 3.73 0.28
C GLY A 181 16.55 4.07 1.45
N GLU A 182 16.41 5.34 1.81
CA GLU A 182 15.54 5.77 2.91
C GLU A 182 14.07 5.67 2.52
N ARG A 183 13.25 5.16 3.44
CA ARG A 183 11.80 5.25 3.32
C ARG A 183 11.35 6.70 3.42
N CYS A 184 10.50 7.09 2.49
CA CYS A 184 9.89 8.40 2.43
C CYS A 184 8.37 8.31 2.57
N VAL A 185 7.76 9.27 3.29
CA VAL A 185 6.31 9.32 3.51
C VAL A 185 5.76 10.63 2.94
N THR A 186 4.92 10.53 1.92
CA THR A 186 4.22 11.67 1.34
C THR A 186 2.88 11.90 2.03
N THR A 187 2.64 13.14 2.39
CA THR A 187 1.39 13.60 3.01
C THR A 187 0.97 14.90 2.33
N ARG A 188 -0.16 15.49 2.74
CA ARG A 188 -0.55 16.83 2.28
C ARG A 188 0.56 17.87 2.51
N ALA A 189 1.26 17.78 3.64
CA ALA A 189 2.34 18.71 4.00
C ALA A 189 3.57 18.65 3.07
N THR A 190 3.74 17.54 2.34
CA THR A 190 4.80 17.41 1.33
C THR A 190 4.60 18.36 0.13
N GLY A 191 3.38 18.88 -0.08
CA GLY A 191 3.07 19.85 -1.12
C GLY A 191 3.04 19.29 -2.54
N VAL A 192 3.08 17.95 -2.69
CA VAL A 192 2.98 17.30 -4.00
C VAL A 192 1.54 16.91 -4.34
N HIS A 193 1.26 16.69 -5.62
CA HIS A 193 -0.04 16.20 -6.06
C HIS A 193 -0.26 14.74 -5.60
N ALA A 194 -1.52 14.38 -5.30
CA ALA A 194 -1.88 13.02 -4.93
C ALA A 194 -1.51 11.99 -6.01
N SER A 195 -1.67 12.35 -7.30
CA SER A 195 -1.25 11.53 -8.43
C SER A 195 0.27 11.29 -8.45
N THR A 196 1.07 12.31 -8.09
CA THR A 196 2.53 12.19 -8.01
C THR A 196 2.94 11.31 -6.82
N GLY A 197 2.31 11.48 -5.65
CA GLY A 197 2.55 10.63 -4.49
C GLY A 197 2.21 9.16 -4.77
N ALA A 198 1.04 8.91 -5.37
CA ALA A 198 0.63 7.54 -5.74
C ALA A 198 1.53 6.95 -6.83
N ALA A 199 1.98 7.75 -7.82
CA ALA A 199 2.89 7.29 -8.86
C ALA A 199 4.26 6.90 -8.30
N ALA A 200 4.80 7.68 -7.35
CA ALA A 200 6.05 7.34 -6.66
C ALA A 200 5.89 6.06 -5.83
N SER A 201 4.80 6.00 -5.06
CA SER A 201 4.46 4.83 -4.23
C SER A 201 4.26 3.55 -5.04
N SER A 202 3.93 3.66 -6.34
CA SER A 202 3.68 2.55 -7.26
C SER A 202 4.77 2.39 -8.33
N ALA A 203 5.92 3.06 -8.19
CA ALA A 203 7.02 2.99 -9.16
C ALA A 203 7.84 1.70 -8.97
N VAL A 204 7.22 0.55 -9.32
CA VAL A 204 7.82 -0.78 -9.21
C VAL A 204 9.09 -0.86 -10.07
N PRO A 205 10.25 -1.23 -9.49
CA PRO A 205 11.52 -1.34 -10.22
C PRO A 205 11.40 -2.16 -11.50
N GLY A 206 11.84 -1.60 -12.63
CA GLY A 206 11.78 -2.24 -13.94
C GLY A 206 10.41 -2.18 -14.66
N ILE A 207 9.33 -1.83 -13.97
CA ILE A 207 7.99 -1.66 -14.58
C ILE A 207 7.69 -0.18 -14.83
N PHE A 208 7.84 0.65 -13.78
CA PHE A 208 7.56 2.08 -13.84
C PHE A 208 8.82 2.89 -13.51
N GLU A 209 8.91 4.06 -14.14
CA GLU A 209 10.00 4.99 -13.89
C GLU A 209 9.87 5.59 -12.48
N PRO A 210 10.96 5.63 -11.68
CA PRO A 210 10.98 6.33 -10.40
C PRO A 210 10.55 7.80 -10.56
N GLN A 211 9.85 8.34 -9.58
CA GLN A 211 9.27 9.67 -9.62
C GLN A 211 10.07 10.66 -8.79
N MET A 212 10.22 11.89 -9.30
CA MET A 212 10.84 12.97 -8.53
C MET A 212 9.84 13.55 -7.52
N ILE A 213 10.17 13.50 -6.23
CA ILE A 213 9.38 14.08 -5.14
C ILE A 213 10.27 14.89 -4.22
N ALA A 214 10.01 16.18 -4.07
CA ALA A 214 10.72 17.07 -3.16
C ALA A 214 12.27 16.97 -3.26
N GLY A 215 12.80 16.83 -4.48
CA GLY A 215 14.24 16.71 -4.75
C GLY A 215 14.80 15.29 -4.62
N ARG A 216 13.98 14.29 -4.32
CA ARG A 216 14.38 12.86 -4.23
C ARG A 216 13.79 12.06 -5.39
N THR A 217 14.54 11.12 -5.92
CA THR A 217 14.06 10.17 -6.92
C THR A 217 13.52 8.94 -6.18
N CYS A 218 12.20 8.74 -6.23
CA CYS A 218 11.52 7.74 -5.41
C CYS A 218 10.96 6.58 -6.25
N MET A 219 11.13 5.37 -5.74
CA MET A 219 10.56 4.12 -6.24
C MET A 219 9.50 3.58 -5.29
N ASP A 220 8.87 2.45 -5.64
CA ASP A 220 7.79 1.81 -4.90
C ASP A 220 8.09 1.63 -3.40
N GLY A 221 7.11 1.96 -2.56
CA GLY A 221 7.23 1.83 -1.12
C GLY A 221 7.38 0.39 -0.63
N GLY A 222 6.94 -0.58 -1.43
CA GLY A 222 7.10 -2.01 -1.14
C GLY A 222 8.55 -2.51 -1.17
N VAL A 223 9.50 -1.69 -1.63
CA VAL A 223 10.94 -2.02 -1.58
C VAL A 223 11.50 -1.92 -0.16
N SER A 224 10.80 -1.32 0.78
CA SER A 224 11.24 -1.13 2.16
C SER A 224 10.41 -1.94 3.15
N GLY A 225 11.03 -2.87 3.84
CA GLY A 225 10.39 -3.67 4.90
C GLY A 225 9.22 -4.51 4.39
N THR A 226 8.21 -4.68 5.24
CA THR A 226 7.02 -5.51 4.94
C THR A 226 6.06 -4.89 3.92
N GLY A 227 6.33 -3.65 3.46
CA GLY A 227 5.48 -2.94 2.50
C GLY A 227 4.11 -2.51 3.04
N VAL A 228 3.84 -2.73 4.33
CA VAL A 228 2.62 -2.26 5.02
C VAL A 228 2.91 -1.14 6.02
N HIS A 229 4.17 -0.92 6.39
CA HIS A 229 4.67 0.21 7.20
C HIS A 229 3.87 0.44 8.48
N LEU A 230 3.76 -0.60 9.31
CA LEU A 230 2.92 -0.64 10.51
C LEU A 230 3.37 0.35 11.60
N ASP A 231 4.66 0.66 11.64
CA ASP A 231 5.24 1.64 12.58
C ASP A 231 4.62 3.04 12.46
N LEU A 232 4.07 3.39 11.29
CA LEU A 232 3.35 4.64 11.09
C LEU A 232 2.02 4.70 11.87
N LEU A 233 1.56 3.56 12.40
CA LEU A 233 0.40 3.44 13.27
C LEU A 233 0.76 3.05 14.71
N ALA A 234 2.05 2.97 15.07
CA ALA A 234 2.49 2.62 16.41
C ALA A 234 1.97 3.62 17.47
N GLY A 235 1.25 3.14 18.46
CA GLY A 235 0.56 3.95 19.46
C GLY A 235 -0.84 4.41 19.09
N ALA A 236 -1.39 3.96 17.96
CA ALA A 236 -2.79 4.20 17.60
C ALA A 236 -3.74 3.40 18.50
N GLY A 237 -4.98 3.88 18.67
CA GLY A 237 -5.98 3.16 19.46
C GLY A 237 -6.31 1.78 18.87
N ARG A 238 -6.41 1.70 17.54
CA ARG A 238 -6.57 0.45 16.78
C ARG A 238 -6.15 0.62 15.33
N ALA A 239 -5.77 -0.48 14.68
CA ALA A 239 -5.40 -0.52 13.29
C ALA A 239 -6.04 -1.71 12.56
N VAL A 240 -6.56 -1.47 11.35
CA VAL A 240 -6.87 -2.53 10.39
C VAL A 240 -5.70 -2.63 9.42
N VAL A 241 -5.16 -3.83 9.27
CA VAL A 241 -3.99 -4.12 8.44
C VAL A 241 -4.41 -5.02 7.28
N LEU A 242 -4.34 -4.50 6.05
CA LEU A 242 -4.57 -5.27 4.83
C LEU A 242 -3.24 -5.48 4.12
N SER A 243 -2.70 -6.69 4.21
CA SER A 243 -1.43 -7.12 3.60
C SER A 243 -1.68 -8.08 2.45
N LEU A 244 -0.80 -8.07 1.44
CA LEU A 244 -0.87 -9.02 0.33
C LEU A 244 -0.56 -10.46 0.79
N TYR A 245 0.42 -10.62 1.67
CA TYR A 245 0.85 -11.91 2.20
C TYR A 245 0.70 -11.96 3.73
N ALA A 246 0.38 -13.15 4.24
CA ALA A 246 0.69 -13.56 5.59
C ALA A 246 1.98 -14.40 5.57
N ASP A 247 2.72 -14.50 6.68
CA ASP A 247 3.97 -15.26 6.73
C ASP A 247 3.80 -16.72 6.31
N ALA A 248 2.69 -17.36 6.71
CA ALA A 248 2.40 -18.73 6.29
C ALA A 248 2.19 -18.90 4.77
N THR A 249 1.73 -17.85 4.08
CA THR A 249 1.61 -17.83 2.62
C THR A 249 2.97 -17.58 1.97
N LEU A 250 3.73 -16.64 2.53
CA LEU A 250 5.08 -16.32 2.06
C LEU A 250 6.02 -17.54 2.20
N GLU A 251 5.97 -18.25 3.32
CA GLU A 251 6.74 -19.48 3.56
C GLU A 251 6.51 -20.53 2.47
N LYS A 252 5.23 -20.78 2.13
CA LYS A 252 4.89 -21.71 1.05
C LYS A 252 5.39 -21.25 -0.32
N MET A 253 5.39 -19.94 -0.58
CA MET A 253 5.87 -19.37 -1.85
C MET A 253 7.37 -19.41 -1.98
N LEU A 254 8.09 -19.26 -0.87
CA LEU A 254 9.56 -19.23 -0.86
C LEU A 254 10.18 -20.58 -1.19
N ASP A 255 9.51 -21.69 -0.83
CA ASP A 255 9.97 -23.05 -1.11
C ASP A 255 11.46 -23.24 -0.78
N GLY A 256 11.85 -22.84 0.44
CA GLY A 256 13.23 -22.93 0.94
C GLY A 256 14.15 -21.75 0.56
N ARG A 257 13.72 -20.78 -0.23
CA ARG A 257 14.48 -19.53 -0.45
C ARG A 257 14.45 -18.64 0.80
N LYS A 258 15.49 -17.81 0.99
CA LYS A 258 15.60 -16.95 2.17
C LYS A 258 14.57 -15.83 2.21
N GLY A 259 14.17 -15.32 1.06
CA GLY A 259 13.22 -14.23 0.98
C GLY A 259 12.82 -13.91 -0.47
N MET A 260 11.93 -12.94 -0.63
CA MET A 260 11.40 -12.47 -1.91
C MET A 260 10.81 -11.07 -1.72
N LEU A 261 10.98 -10.18 -2.70
CA LEU A 261 10.46 -8.81 -2.62
C LEU A 261 10.94 -8.06 -1.36
N THR A 262 12.18 -8.29 -0.95
CA THR A 262 12.77 -7.81 0.31
C THR A 262 12.17 -8.41 1.59
N LEU A 263 11.20 -9.31 1.51
CA LEU A 263 10.52 -9.96 2.63
C LEU A 263 11.18 -11.27 3.02
N GLN A 264 11.23 -11.53 4.32
CA GLN A 264 11.56 -12.83 4.92
C GLN A 264 10.37 -13.37 5.71
N VAL A 265 10.31 -14.68 5.90
CA VAL A 265 9.31 -15.29 6.79
C VAL A 265 9.52 -14.77 8.22
N GLY A 266 8.45 -14.35 8.86
CA GLY A 266 8.47 -13.78 10.21
C GLY A 266 8.59 -12.26 10.26
N ASP A 267 8.93 -11.58 9.16
CA ASP A 267 9.02 -10.12 9.15
C ASP A 267 7.69 -9.47 9.48
N LEU A 268 6.61 -9.94 8.86
CA LEU A 268 5.29 -9.38 9.10
C LEU A 268 4.77 -9.68 10.50
N THR A 269 4.98 -10.90 11.00
CA THR A 269 4.62 -11.28 12.39
C THR A 269 5.36 -10.40 13.38
N ARG A 270 6.67 -10.20 13.20
CA ARG A 270 7.47 -9.30 14.05
C ARG A 270 6.93 -7.88 14.05
N ASP A 271 6.57 -7.33 12.89
CA ASP A 271 6.04 -5.98 12.76
C ASP A 271 4.63 -5.86 13.39
N LEU A 272 3.78 -6.90 13.26
CA LEU A 272 2.47 -6.96 13.94
C LEU A 272 2.63 -7.01 15.46
N ASP A 273 3.52 -7.85 15.98
CA ASP A 273 3.84 -7.94 17.40
C ASP A 273 4.36 -6.59 17.93
N ALA A 274 5.25 -5.94 17.18
CA ALA A 274 5.78 -4.62 17.56
C ALA A 274 4.67 -3.56 17.59
N LEU A 275 3.73 -3.60 16.64
CA LEU A 275 2.58 -2.71 16.61
C LEU A 275 1.67 -2.95 17.82
N GLU A 276 1.39 -4.20 18.17
CA GLU A 276 0.59 -4.54 19.36
C GLU A 276 1.30 -4.13 20.67
N HIS A 277 2.62 -4.34 20.77
CA HIS A 277 3.42 -3.91 21.91
C HIS A 277 3.45 -2.37 22.08
N SER A 278 3.23 -1.61 21.00
CA SER A 278 3.06 -0.15 21.07
C SER A 278 1.71 0.28 21.68
N GLY A 279 0.85 -0.67 22.05
CA GLY A 279 -0.50 -0.42 22.60
C GLY A 279 -1.61 -0.36 21.53
N THR A 280 -1.30 -0.55 20.27
CA THR A 280 -2.27 -0.55 19.18
C THR A 280 -3.01 -1.90 19.11
N LYS A 281 -4.35 -1.89 19.15
CA LYS A 281 -5.15 -3.08 18.85
C LYS A 281 -5.13 -3.34 17.35
N VAL A 282 -4.95 -4.59 16.93
CA VAL A 282 -4.78 -4.93 15.52
C VAL A 282 -5.88 -5.88 15.02
N PHE A 283 -6.43 -5.59 13.86
CA PHE A 283 -7.18 -6.53 13.03
C PHE A 283 -6.38 -6.73 11.73
N PHE A 284 -5.85 -7.93 11.54
CA PHE A 284 -5.04 -8.29 10.39
C PHE A 284 -5.83 -9.12 9.38
N ARG A 285 -5.69 -8.80 8.09
CA ARG A 285 -6.23 -9.62 7.00
C ARG A 285 -5.29 -9.64 5.80
N ALA A 286 -5.03 -10.84 5.31
CA ALA A 286 -4.42 -11.10 4.01
C ALA A 286 -5.39 -11.92 3.12
N PRO A 287 -5.24 -11.89 1.80
CA PRO A 287 -5.97 -12.77 0.91
C PRO A 287 -5.73 -14.25 1.24
N ASP A 288 -6.80 -15.01 1.34
CA ASP A 288 -6.73 -16.45 1.56
C ASP A 288 -6.53 -17.17 0.21
N HIS A 289 -5.29 -17.32 -0.18
CA HIS A 289 -4.88 -17.97 -1.43
C HIS A 289 -3.60 -18.80 -1.22
N ALA A 290 -3.31 -19.68 -2.18
CA ALA A 290 -2.13 -20.56 -2.11
C ALA A 290 -0.78 -19.86 -2.34
N GLY A 291 -0.80 -18.55 -2.51
CA GLY A 291 0.32 -17.71 -2.91
C GLY A 291 0.09 -17.11 -4.29
N MET A 292 0.54 -15.86 -4.47
CA MET A 292 0.49 -15.15 -5.76
C MET A 292 1.92 -14.73 -6.12
N PRO A 293 2.54 -15.38 -7.12
CA PRO A 293 3.87 -15.00 -7.57
C PRO A 293 3.93 -13.52 -7.99
N PRO A 294 5.03 -12.82 -7.69
CA PRO A 294 5.17 -11.40 -8.00
C PRO A 294 4.89 -11.04 -9.47
N GLU A 295 5.26 -11.93 -10.38
CA GLU A 295 5.07 -11.77 -11.82
C GLU A 295 3.59 -11.74 -12.24
N MET A 296 2.70 -12.32 -11.42
CA MET A 296 1.26 -12.38 -11.68
C MET A 296 0.48 -11.23 -11.03
N LEU A 297 1.10 -10.42 -10.18
CA LEU A 297 0.42 -9.34 -9.47
C LEU A 297 -0.12 -8.25 -10.40
N MET A 298 0.50 -8.09 -11.56
CA MET A 298 0.08 -7.13 -12.59
C MET A 298 -0.74 -7.77 -13.73
N ASP A 299 -1.03 -9.08 -13.67
CA ASP A 299 -1.78 -9.77 -14.70
C ASP A 299 -3.27 -9.39 -14.64
N PRO A 300 -3.82 -8.68 -15.65
CA PRO A 300 -5.21 -8.24 -15.64
C PRO A 300 -6.21 -9.42 -15.71
N THR A 301 -5.79 -10.60 -16.18
CA THR A 301 -6.66 -11.78 -16.25
C THR A 301 -6.98 -12.35 -14.87
N ARG A 302 -6.19 -12.02 -13.86
CA ARG A 302 -6.35 -12.47 -12.46
C ARG A 302 -7.21 -11.51 -11.62
N VAL A 303 -7.52 -10.33 -12.12
CA VAL A 303 -8.36 -9.32 -11.43
C VAL A 303 -9.72 -9.88 -11.00
N PRO A 304 -10.46 -10.64 -11.83
CA PRO A 304 -11.76 -11.19 -11.43
C PRO A 304 -11.69 -12.16 -10.24
N GLU A 305 -10.63 -12.94 -10.15
CA GLU A 305 -10.40 -13.87 -9.04
C GLU A 305 -10.16 -13.12 -7.74
N ALA A 306 -9.24 -12.15 -7.74
CA ALA A 306 -8.93 -11.30 -6.60
C ALA A 306 -10.17 -10.56 -6.09
N PHE A 307 -10.92 -9.94 -6.99
CA PHE A 307 -12.12 -9.20 -6.68
C PHE A 307 -13.17 -10.07 -5.96
N ARG A 308 -13.47 -11.26 -6.50
CA ARG A 308 -14.41 -12.19 -5.88
C ARG A 308 -13.91 -12.71 -4.53
N LEU A 309 -12.61 -12.96 -4.39
CA LEU A 309 -11.99 -13.36 -3.14
C LEU A 309 -12.18 -12.28 -2.07
N GLY A 310 -11.90 -11.01 -2.40
CA GLY A 310 -12.10 -9.89 -1.49
C GLY A 310 -13.55 -9.77 -1.01
N ILE A 311 -14.53 -9.94 -1.91
CA ILE A 311 -15.97 -9.95 -1.54
C ILE A 311 -16.29 -11.09 -0.57
N ARG A 312 -15.79 -12.30 -0.80
CA ARG A 312 -16.05 -13.46 0.09
C ARG A 312 -15.47 -13.21 1.47
N GLN A 313 -14.19 -12.86 1.55
CA GLN A 313 -13.52 -12.64 2.82
C GLN A 313 -14.13 -11.48 3.63
N ALA A 314 -14.57 -10.41 2.96
CA ALA A 314 -15.28 -9.33 3.64
C ALA A 314 -16.59 -9.79 4.29
N ARG A 315 -17.31 -10.74 3.67
CA ARG A 315 -18.53 -11.32 4.25
C ARG A 315 -18.22 -12.16 5.48
N ASP A 316 -17.12 -12.89 5.46
CA ASP A 316 -16.69 -13.71 6.59
C ASP A 316 -16.26 -12.82 7.77
N ASP A 317 -15.60 -11.69 7.49
CA ASP A 317 -15.03 -10.82 8.52
C ASP A 317 -16.01 -9.76 9.07
N MET A 318 -17.10 -9.44 8.37
CA MET A 318 -17.91 -8.24 8.63
C MET A 318 -18.42 -8.15 10.08
N VAL A 319 -18.71 -9.27 10.73
CA VAL A 319 -19.23 -9.27 12.12
C VAL A 319 -18.12 -8.92 13.10
N GLU A 320 -16.97 -9.57 12.99
CA GLU A 320 -15.83 -9.36 13.88
C GLU A 320 -15.21 -7.99 13.64
N LEU A 321 -14.91 -7.67 12.38
CA LEU A 321 -14.35 -6.38 12.01
C LEU A 321 -15.29 -5.22 12.34
N GLY A 322 -16.61 -5.39 12.18
CA GLY A 322 -17.58 -4.37 12.56
C GLY A 322 -17.55 -4.07 14.06
N LYS A 323 -17.48 -5.09 14.90
CA LYS A 323 -17.31 -4.93 16.36
C LYS A 323 -15.97 -4.25 16.68
N PHE A 324 -14.89 -4.71 16.06
CA PHE A 324 -13.56 -4.16 16.23
C PHE A 324 -13.50 -2.67 15.83
N TRP A 325 -14.01 -2.33 14.66
CA TRP A 325 -13.93 -0.97 14.10
C TRP A 325 -14.79 0.05 14.83
N ASN A 326 -16.01 -0.35 15.25
CA ASN A 326 -16.99 0.53 15.85
C ASN A 326 -16.95 0.53 17.39
N SER A 327 -16.11 -0.31 18.03
CA SER A 327 -15.97 -0.27 19.48
C SER A 327 -15.48 1.13 19.91
N ALA A 328 -16.02 1.66 21.01
CA ALA A 328 -15.56 2.92 21.57
C ALA A 328 -14.06 2.84 21.88
N GLY A 329 -13.29 3.85 21.48
CA GLY A 329 -11.89 3.98 21.90
C GLY A 329 -11.83 4.09 23.42
N PRO A 330 -10.66 3.86 24.04
CA PRO A 330 -10.50 4.20 25.44
C PRO A 330 -10.90 5.67 25.60
N THR A 331 -11.91 5.91 26.43
CA THR A 331 -12.23 7.27 26.90
C THR A 331 -10.97 7.77 27.58
N THR A 332 -10.24 8.70 26.98
CA THR A 332 -9.27 9.52 27.69
C THR A 332 -10.09 10.22 28.77
N SER A 333 -10.07 9.64 29.99
CA SER A 333 -10.49 10.35 31.18
C SER A 333 -9.60 11.60 31.29
N ALA A 334 -10.27 12.76 31.19
CA ALA A 334 -9.68 14.07 31.33
C ALA A 334 -9.00 14.25 32.71
#